data_1ddb78b65cb74d1ec70bff5b063adeb4
#
_entry.id   1ddb78b65cb74d1ec70bff5b063adeb4
#
_cell.length_a   1.000
_cell.length_b   1.000
_cell.length_c   1.000
_cell.angle_alpha   90.00
_cell.angle_beta   90.00
_cell.angle_gamma   90.00
#
_symmetry.space_group_name_H-M   'P 1'
#
loop_
_entity.id
_entity.type
_entity.pdbx_description
1 polymer ?
#
loop_
_entity_poly.entity_id
_entity_poly.type
_entity_poly.pdbx_seq_one_letter_code
_entity_poly.pdbx_strand_id
1 'polypeptide(L)'
;SMKIALCTELRNVERFESRLRSLFDEDGQLAIDELWNENQLAQALRRSRYHAVVIAMTGARGLEAAIQAKQLAPETPLVWWSDDKNFALIAYHLRIPAFLSADCSDQELYEAIKPIMKWRCENANCAMQL
;
A
#
# COMPACT_ATOMS: atom_id res chain seq x y z
N SER A 1 8.54 -14.09 -3.11
CA SER A 1 7.58 -13.25 -3.83
C SER A 1 6.95 -12.22 -2.91
N MET A 2 6.54 -11.10 -3.47
CA MET A 2 5.91 -10.01 -2.73
C MET A 2 4.42 -10.03 -2.97
N LYS A 3 3.65 -9.75 -1.92
CA LYS A 3 2.19 -9.68 -1.99
C LYS A 3 1.69 -8.36 -1.43
N ILE A 4 0.99 -7.59 -2.25
CA ILE A 4 0.48 -6.27 -1.92
C ILE A 4 -1.05 -6.29 -1.93
N ALA A 5 -1.66 -5.64 -0.92
CA ALA A 5 -3.08 -5.33 -0.94
C ALA A 5 -3.24 -3.93 -1.52
N LEU A 6 -3.92 -3.81 -2.63
CA LEU A 6 -4.21 -2.52 -3.27
C LEU A 6 -5.68 -2.19 -3.10
N CYS A 7 -5.97 -1.20 -2.26
CA CYS A 7 -7.34 -0.75 -2.00
C CYS A 7 -7.60 0.55 -2.75
N THR A 8 -8.40 0.48 -3.80
CA THR A 8 -8.72 1.62 -4.66
C THR A 8 -10.09 1.43 -5.30
N GLU A 9 -10.71 2.51 -5.76
CA GLU A 9 -11.96 2.40 -6.50
C GLU A 9 -11.78 1.59 -7.78
N LEU A 10 -12.77 0.79 -8.13
CA LEU A 10 -12.72 -0.09 -9.29
C LEU A 10 -12.29 0.63 -10.57
N ARG A 11 -12.80 1.86 -10.77
CA ARG A 11 -12.47 2.65 -11.97
C ARG A 11 -10.99 3.03 -12.07
N ASN A 12 -10.25 2.98 -10.95
CA ASN A 12 -8.85 3.41 -10.90
C ASN A 12 -7.88 2.25 -10.71
N VAL A 13 -8.37 1.02 -10.48
CA VAL A 13 -7.51 -0.10 -10.10
C VAL A 13 -6.46 -0.40 -11.15
N GLU A 14 -6.83 -0.39 -12.41
CA GLU A 14 -5.91 -0.70 -13.50
C GLU A 14 -4.78 0.32 -13.57
N ARG A 15 -5.10 1.58 -13.40
CA ARG A 15 -4.12 2.67 -13.42
C ARG A 15 -3.06 2.50 -12.34
N PHE A 16 -3.48 2.25 -11.11
CA PHE A 16 -2.54 2.12 -10.00
C PHE A 16 -1.78 0.80 -10.06
N GLU A 17 -2.46 -0.29 -10.40
CA GLU A 17 -1.82 -1.58 -10.52
C GLU A 17 -0.74 -1.57 -11.59
N SER A 18 -1.01 -0.97 -12.75
CA SER A 18 -0.02 -0.87 -13.83
C SER A 18 1.23 -0.14 -13.39
N ARG A 19 1.09 0.94 -12.64
CA ARG A 19 2.24 1.71 -12.13
C ARG A 19 3.06 0.89 -11.15
N LEU A 20 2.41 0.20 -10.22
CA LEU A 20 3.10 -0.65 -9.25
C LEU A 20 3.85 -1.78 -9.94
N ARG A 21 3.22 -2.44 -10.91
CA ARG A 21 3.88 -3.51 -11.65
C ARG A 21 5.06 -3.01 -12.48
N SER A 22 4.88 -1.86 -13.13
CA SER A 22 5.93 -1.27 -13.93
C SER A 22 7.18 -0.95 -13.11
N LEU A 23 7.00 -0.53 -11.85
CA LEU A 23 8.11 -0.12 -11.00
C LEU A 23 8.70 -1.25 -10.18
N PHE A 24 7.93 -2.28 -9.83
CA PHE A 24 8.33 -3.25 -8.82
C PHE A 24 8.19 -4.72 -9.23
N ASP A 25 7.72 -5.02 -10.42
CA ASP A 25 7.47 -6.40 -10.85
C ASP A 25 8.43 -6.83 -11.96
N GLU A 26 9.73 -6.65 -11.75
CA GLU A 26 10.74 -6.98 -12.77
C GLU A 26 10.79 -8.47 -13.08
N ASP A 27 10.55 -9.31 -12.10
CA ASP A 27 10.67 -10.76 -12.22
C ASP A 27 9.33 -11.48 -12.32
N GLY A 28 8.22 -10.74 -12.41
CA GLY A 28 6.89 -11.31 -12.50
C GLY A 28 6.40 -11.96 -11.22
N GLN A 29 7.00 -11.66 -10.07
CA GLN A 29 6.69 -12.30 -8.79
C GLN A 29 5.82 -11.45 -7.87
N LEU A 30 5.40 -10.28 -8.32
CA LEU A 30 4.57 -9.40 -7.53
C LEU A 30 3.10 -9.83 -7.63
N ALA A 31 2.53 -10.24 -6.49
CA ALA A 31 1.11 -10.53 -6.39
C ALA A 31 0.39 -9.31 -5.85
N ILE A 32 -0.68 -8.89 -6.51
CA ILE A 32 -1.50 -7.76 -6.10
C ILE A 32 -2.94 -8.23 -5.94
N ASP A 33 -3.46 -8.11 -4.72
CA ASP A 33 -4.89 -8.34 -4.47
C ASP A 33 -5.61 -7.02 -4.58
N GLU A 34 -6.61 -6.95 -5.45
CA GLU A 34 -7.40 -5.75 -5.69
C GLU A 34 -8.59 -5.71 -4.74
N LEU A 35 -8.70 -4.63 -3.97
CA LEU A 35 -9.76 -4.44 -2.99
C LEU A 35 -10.45 -3.12 -3.30
N TRP A 36 -11.76 -3.16 -3.49
CA TRP A 36 -12.50 -2.03 -4.05
C TRP A 36 -13.24 -1.20 -3.02
N ASN A 37 -13.25 -1.66 -1.77
CA ASN A 37 -13.89 -0.94 -0.68
C ASN A 37 -13.31 -1.37 0.67
N GLU A 38 -13.72 -0.69 1.71
CA GLU A 38 -13.23 -0.92 3.07
C GLU A 38 -13.57 -2.30 3.60
N ASN A 39 -14.75 -2.83 3.24
CA ASN A 39 -15.16 -4.16 3.70
C ASN A 39 -14.28 -5.25 3.09
N GLN A 40 -13.95 -5.13 1.81
CA GLN A 40 -13.05 -6.06 1.16
C GLN A 40 -11.64 -5.98 1.74
N LEU A 41 -11.17 -4.76 2.03
CA LEU A 41 -9.89 -4.55 2.68
C LEU A 41 -9.87 -5.24 4.05
N ALA A 42 -10.89 -5.02 4.86
CA ALA A 42 -10.96 -5.62 6.19
C ALA A 42 -10.93 -7.14 6.12
N GLN A 43 -11.71 -7.73 5.23
CA GLN A 43 -11.73 -9.19 5.06
C GLN A 43 -10.38 -9.73 4.62
N ALA A 44 -9.74 -9.05 3.68
CA ALA A 44 -8.43 -9.47 3.18
C ALA A 44 -7.37 -9.42 4.29
N LEU A 45 -7.35 -8.35 5.09
CA LEU A 45 -6.37 -8.20 6.17
C LEU A 45 -6.60 -9.19 7.31
N ARG A 46 -7.83 -9.66 7.49
CA ARG A 46 -8.11 -10.71 8.48
C ARG A 46 -7.71 -12.10 8.00
N ARG A 47 -7.73 -12.34 6.69
CA ARG A 47 -7.47 -13.67 6.12
C ARG A 47 -6.04 -13.90 5.70
N SER A 48 -5.34 -12.84 5.29
CA SER A 48 -4.03 -12.96 4.69
C SER A 48 -3.06 -11.95 5.27
N ARG A 49 -1.78 -12.26 5.16
CA ARG A 49 -0.71 -11.32 5.48
C ARG A 49 -0.15 -10.75 4.19
N TYR A 50 0.09 -9.46 4.20
CA TYR A 50 0.63 -8.76 3.05
C TYR A 50 1.98 -8.14 3.42
N HIS A 51 2.83 -7.96 2.41
CA HIS A 51 4.09 -7.27 2.60
C HIS A 51 3.90 -5.76 2.67
N ALA A 52 2.86 -5.26 2.02
CA ALA A 52 2.49 -3.86 2.08
C ALA A 52 1.02 -3.68 1.75
N VAL A 53 0.42 -2.62 2.26
CA VAL A 53 -0.94 -2.20 1.91
C VAL A 53 -0.83 -0.85 1.22
N VAL A 54 -1.39 -0.73 0.04
CA VAL A 54 -1.46 0.54 -0.71
C VAL A 54 -2.91 0.97 -0.76
N ILE A 55 -3.18 2.17 -0.23
CA ILE A 55 -4.51 2.75 -0.24
C ILE A 55 -4.51 3.93 -1.21
N ALA A 56 -5.37 3.86 -2.22
CA ALA A 56 -5.49 4.87 -3.26
C ALA A 56 -6.97 5.17 -3.49
N MET A 57 -7.65 5.62 -2.44
CA MET A 57 -9.07 5.99 -2.48
C MET A 57 -9.22 7.49 -2.26
N THR A 58 -10.20 8.08 -2.94
CA THR A 58 -10.41 9.53 -2.86
C THR A 58 -11.10 9.95 -1.56
N GLY A 59 -10.72 11.13 -1.08
CA GLY A 59 -11.38 11.79 0.03
C GLY A 59 -11.38 11.02 1.33
N ALA A 60 -12.47 11.15 2.07
CA ALA A 60 -12.64 10.54 3.39
C ALA A 60 -12.61 9.01 3.35
N ARG A 61 -12.96 8.39 2.24
CA ARG A 61 -12.88 6.93 2.10
C ARG A 61 -11.45 6.44 2.21
N GLY A 62 -10.50 7.19 1.66
CA GLY A 62 -9.07 6.88 1.83
C GLY A 62 -8.64 6.95 3.28
N LEU A 63 -9.09 7.97 3.99
CA LEU A 63 -8.80 8.12 5.42
C LEU A 63 -9.36 6.94 6.22
N GLU A 64 -10.62 6.58 5.98
CA GLU A 64 -11.25 5.47 6.69
C GLU A 64 -10.54 4.15 6.42
N ALA A 65 -10.16 3.91 5.16
CA ALA A 65 -9.40 2.72 4.81
C ALA A 65 -8.03 2.69 5.48
N ALA A 66 -7.35 3.83 5.55
CA ALA A 66 -6.04 3.92 6.20
C ALA A 66 -6.14 3.63 7.70
N ILE A 67 -7.15 4.20 8.36
CA ILE A 67 -7.39 3.94 9.78
C ILE A 67 -7.65 2.45 10.00
N GLN A 68 -8.51 1.85 9.19
CA GLN A 68 -8.85 0.44 9.32
C GLN A 68 -7.65 -0.46 9.08
N ALA A 69 -6.83 -0.15 8.10
CA ALA A 69 -5.62 -0.91 7.83
C ALA A 69 -4.65 -0.86 9.02
N LYS A 70 -4.49 0.30 9.63
CA LYS A 70 -3.62 0.43 10.82
C LYS A 70 -4.17 -0.34 12.02
N GLN A 71 -5.48 -0.44 12.15
CA GLN A 71 -6.10 -1.20 13.24
C GLN A 71 -5.99 -2.71 13.03
N LEU A 72 -6.19 -3.18 11.80
CA LEU A 72 -6.22 -4.61 11.49
C LEU A 72 -4.84 -5.20 11.22
N ALA A 73 -3.92 -4.40 10.69
CA ALA A 73 -2.57 -4.86 10.36
C ALA A 73 -1.55 -3.79 10.76
N PRO A 74 -1.39 -3.53 12.08
CA PRO A 74 -0.57 -2.40 12.55
C PRO A 74 0.91 -2.53 12.18
N GLU A 75 1.39 -3.73 11.95
CA GLU A 75 2.80 -3.97 11.62
C GLU A 75 3.07 -4.02 10.12
N THR A 76 2.02 -4.02 9.30
CA THR A 76 2.18 -4.05 7.86
C THR A 76 2.43 -2.64 7.33
N PRO A 77 3.51 -2.42 6.57
CA PRO A 77 3.77 -1.10 6.00
C PRO A 77 2.61 -0.62 5.14
N LEU A 78 2.25 0.64 5.31
CA LEU A 78 1.11 1.25 4.65
C LEU A 78 1.57 2.40 3.79
N VAL A 79 1.12 2.43 2.55
CA VAL A 79 1.30 3.54 1.62
C VAL A 79 -0.07 4.16 1.38
N TRP A 80 -0.19 5.45 1.65
CA TRP A 80 -1.45 6.17 1.44
C TRP A 80 -1.28 7.16 0.29
N TRP A 81 -1.98 6.90 -0.78
CA TRP A 81 -1.98 7.67 -1.99
C TRP A 81 -3.26 8.50 -2.02
N SER A 82 -3.17 9.78 -1.72
CA SER A 82 -4.35 10.62 -1.50
C SER A 82 -4.46 11.76 -2.51
N ASP A 83 -5.69 12.11 -2.85
CA ASP A 83 -5.99 13.30 -3.64
C ASP A 83 -6.09 14.57 -2.78
N ASP A 84 -6.00 14.46 -1.45
CA ASP A 84 -6.15 15.58 -0.53
C ASP A 84 -4.91 15.73 0.34
N LYS A 85 -4.12 16.78 0.08
CA LYS A 85 -2.91 17.09 0.84
C LYS A 85 -3.18 17.39 2.31
N ASN A 86 -4.41 17.81 2.62
CA ASN A 86 -4.77 18.17 4.00
C ASN A 86 -4.74 16.96 4.93
N PHE A 87 -4.74 15.75 4.38
CA PHE A 87 -4.60 14.54 5.18
C PHE A 87 -3.16 14.23 5.59
N ALA A 88 -2.18 15.02 5.14
CA ALA A 88 -0.77 14.76 5.47
C ALA A 88 -0.52 14.75 6.97
N LEU A 89 -1.13 15.69 7.71
CA LEU A 89 -0.97 15.75 9.17
C LEU A 89 -1.58 14.52 9.84
N ILE A 90 -2.73 14.07 9.35
CA ILE A 90 -3.38 12.86 9.86
C ILE A 90 -2.50 11.64 9.59
N ALA A 91 -1.91 11.56 8.38
CA ALA A 91 -0.98 10.48 8.05
C ALA A 91 0.20 10.45 9.00
N TYR A 92 0.73 11.62 9.34
CA TYR A 92 1.82 11.73 10.32
C TYR A 92 1.40 11.19 11.67
N HIS A 93 0.22 11.58 12.16
CA HIS A 93 -0.29 11.10 13.46
C HIS A 93 -0.59 9.60 13.46
N LEU A 94 -1.00 9.05 12.32
CA LEU A 94 -1.23 7.61 12.19
C LEU A 94 0.06 6.83 11.96
N ARG A 95 1.21 7.50 11.89
CA ARG A 95 2.51 6.89 11.63
C ARG A 95 2.55 6.15 10.30
N ILE A 96 2.01 6.79 9.27
CA ILE A 96 2.08 6.29 7.90
C ILE A 96 3.26 6.97 7.21
N PRO A 97 4.38 6.26 6.98
CA PRO A 97 5.59 6.90 6.48
C PRO A 97 5.49 7.31 5.01
N ALA A 98 4.66 6.63 4.24
CA ALA A 98 4.52 6.90 2.82
C ALA A 98 3.16 7.49 2.52
N PHE A 99 3.07 8.82 2.62
CA PHE A 99 1.89 9.58 2.20
C PHE A 99 2.23 10.31 0.90
N LEU A 100 1.50 9.98 -0.17
CA LEU A 100 1.80 10.49 -1.51
C LEU A 100 0.60 11.21 -2.10
N SER A 101 0.87 12.22 -2.91
CA SER A 101 -0.16 12.84 -3.72
C SER A 101 -0.59 11.89 -4.83
N ALA A 102 -1.88 11.91 -5.17
CA ALA A 102 -2.41 11.06 -6.23
C ALA A 102 -1.77 11.36 -7.59
N ASP A 103 -1.24 12.57 -7.77
CA ASP A 103 -0.57 12.97 -9.01
C ASP A 103 0.97 12.93 -8.91
N CYS A 104 1.50 12.24 -7.91
CA CYS A 104 2.94 12.12 -7.75
C CYS A 104 3.60 11.44 -8.97
N SER A 105 4.88 11.76 -9.18
CA SER A 105 5.64 11.16 -10.26
C SER A 105 5.98 9.70 -9.96
N ASP A 106 6.37 8.96 -11.00
CA ASP A 106 6.82 7.58 -10.82
C ASP A 106 8.09 7.52 -9.96
N GLN A 107 8.95 8.52 -10.05
CA GLN A 107 10.15 8.56 -9.23
C GLN A 107 9.81 8.75 -7.75
N GLU A 108 8.87 9.65 -7.43
CA GLU A 108 8.41 9.84 -6.05
C GLU A 108 7.77 8.57 -5.50
N LEU A 109 6.95 7.92 -6.32
CA LEU A 109 6.31 6.66 -5.95
C LEU A 109 7.34 5.57 -5.69
N TYR A 110 8.32 5.44 -6.58
CA TYR A 110 9.39 4.45 -6.44
C TYR A 110 10.20 4.67 -5.17
N GLU A 111 10.60 5.92 -4.90
CA GLU A 111 11.40 6.26 -3.73
C GLU A 111 10.64 6.04 -2.42
N ALA A 112 9.33 6.23 -2.42
CA ALA A 112 8.51 6.01 -1.23
C ALA A 112 8.31 4.52 -0.92
N ILE A 113 8.14 3.70 -1.94
CA ILE A 113 7.79 2.28 -1.76
C ILE A 113 9.02 1.38 -1.71
N LYS A 114 10.06 1.70 -2.46
CA LYS A 114 11.27 0.88 -2.53
C LYS A 114 11.86 0.52 -1.16
N PRO A 115 12.04 1.45 -0.22
CA PRO A 115 12.59 1.11 1.09
C PRO A 115 11.74 0.09 1.84
N ILE A 116 10.41 0.18 1.72
CA ILE A 116 9.48 -0.74 2.37
C ILE A 116 9.67 -2.14 1.81
N MET A 117 9.70 -2.28 0.50
CA MET A 117 9.84 -3.57 -0.15
C MET A 117 11.21 -4.19 0.08
N LYS A 118 12.25 -3.38 0.01
CA LYS A 118 13.63 -3.83 0.27
C LYS A 118 13.77 -4.34 1.69
N TRP A 119 13.25 -3.60 2.66
CA TRP A 119 13.30 -4.00 4.07
C TRP A 119 12.63 -5.34 4.29
N ARG A 120 11.47 -5.56 3.67
CA ARG A 120 10.73 -6.83 3.79
C ARG A 120 11.51 -8.00 3.19
N CYS A 121 12.12 -7.80 2.03
CA CYS A 121 12.92 -8.84 1.39
C CYS A 121 14.14 -9.19 2.24
N GLU A 122 14.84 -8.22 2.80
CA GLU A 122 16.00 -8.45 3.65
C GLU A 122 15.62 -9.21 4.91
N ASN A 123 14.51 -8.83 5.55
CA ASN A 123 14.03 -9.52 6.74
C ASN A 123 13.55 -10.93 6.45
N ALA A 124 12.91 -11.16 5.32
CA ALA A 124 12.51 -12.50 4.90
C ALA A 124 13.73 -13.39 4.69
N ASN A 125 14.78 -12.86 4.06
CA ASN A 125 16.02 -13.60 3.85
C ASN A 125 16.70 -13.93 5.17
N CYS A 126 16.76 -12.97 6.08
CA CYS A 126 17.32 -13.22 7.41
C CYS A 126 16.54 -14.31 8.15
N ALA A 127 15.23 -14.29 8.09
CA ALA A 127 14.40 -15.30 8.71
C ALA A 127 14.63 -16.69 8.12
N MET A 128 14.88 -16.77 6.83
CA MET A 128 15.15 -18.03 6.15
C MET A 128 16.52 -18.60 6.48
N GLN A 129 17.45 -17.76 6.92
CA GLN A 129 18.80 -18.20 7.31
C GLN A 129 18.85 -18.78 8.72
N LEU A 130 17.84 -18.51 9.51
CA LEU A 130 17.76 -19.02 10.88
C LEU A 130 17.14 -20.41 10.92
#